data_0768ae0b5949943d6ad410b0d73accb0
#
_entry.id   0768ae0b5949943d6ad410b0d73accb0
#
_cell.length_a   1.000
_cell.length_b   1.000
_cell.length_c   1.000
_cell.angle_alpha   90.00
_cell.angle_beta   90.00
_cell.angle_gamma   90.00
#
_symmetry.space_group_name_H-M   'P 1'
#
loop_
_entity.id
_entity.type
_entity.pdbx_description
1 polymer ?
#
loop_
_entity_poly.entity_id
_entity_poly.type
_entity_poly.pdbx_seq_one_letter_code
_entity_poly.pdbx_strand_id
1 'polypeptide(L)'
;KKDGVIIMIAACNDGHGGESLYENLKNAKTPRELLDRIAKVPRNETIPDQWEMQILARILDQFTVIVVTDQCDPKMLTDMHLQHASTFDEALNKALELKGKDASITVIPDGVSVVVKA
;
A
#
# COMPACT_ATOMS: atom_id res chain seq x y z
N LYS A 1 -6.89 -8.76 10.19
CA LYS A 1 -8.34 -8.82 9.98
C LYS A 1 -8.65 -8.08 8.68
N LYS A 2 -9.45 -8.67 7.79
CA LYS A 2 -9.85 -8.05 6.52
C LYS A 2 -10.46 -6.65 6.78
N ASP A 3 -10.32 -5.75 5.82
CA ASP A 3 -10.75 -4.36 5.91
C ASP A 3 -10.05 -3.51 7.00
N GLY A 4 -8.92 -3.97 7.50
CA GLY A 4 -8.08 -3.21 8.43
C GLY A 4 -7.40 -2.01 7.77
N VAL A 5 -6.80 -1.14 8.59
CA VAL A 5 -5.93 -0.06 8.15
C VAL A 5 -4.49 -0.40 8.53
N ILE A 6 -3.58 -0.23 7.59
CA ILE A 6 -2.13 -0.34 7.80
C ILE A 6 -1.55 1.06 7.72
N ILE A 7 -0.90 1.51 8.78
CA ILE A 7 -0.13 2.76 8.77
C ILE A 7 1.34 2.38 8.63
N MET A 8 1.98 2.84 7.56
CA MET A 8 3.39 2.62 7.28
C MET A 8 4.13 3.95 7.36
N ILE A 9 5.12 4.03 8.23
CA ILE A 9 6.00 5.19 8.35
C ILE A 9 7.27 4.88 7.55
N ALA A 10 7.50 5.62 6.47
CA ALA A 10 8.61 5.39 5.57
C ALA A 10 9.10 6.69 4.93
N ALA A 11 10.40 6.83 4.74
CA ALA A 11 10.97 8.02 4.12
C ALA A 11 10.65 8.14 2.62
N CYS A 12 10.50 7.03 1.90
CA CYS A 12 10.22 6.99 0.46
C CYS A 12 11.24 7.76 -0.40
N ASN A 13 12.52 7.74 0.00
CA ASN A 13 13.60 8.52 -0.63
C ASN A 13 13.81 8.18 -2.11
N ASP A 14 13.55 6.94 -2.49
CA ASP A 14 13.72 6.44 -3.86
C ASP A 14 12.42 6.53 -4.69
N GLY A 15 11.44 7.30 -4.21
CA GLY A 15 10.16 7.48 -4.89
C GLY A 15 9.32 6.19 -4.88
N HIS A 16 8.81 5.80 -6.06
CA HIS A 16 7.88 4.66 -6.21
C HIS A 16 8.57 3.29 -6.32
N GLY A 17 9.90 3.24 -6.32
CA GLY A 17 10.68 2.00 -6.37
C GLY A 17 10.85 1.37 -7.75
N GLY A 18 9.85 1.46 -8.64
CA GLY A 18 9.92 0.90 -10.00
C GLY A 18 8.91 1.55 -10.95
N GLU A 19 9.35 1.92 -12.15
CA GLU A 19 8.49 2.58 -13.16
C GLU A 19 7.33 1.69 -13.57
N SER A 20 7.60 0.41 -13.80
CA SER A 20 6.56 -0.55 -14.18
C SER A 20 5.54 -0.77 -13.07
N LEU A 21 5.97 -0.82 -11.82
CA LEU A 21 5.10 -0.87 -10.63
C LEU A 21 4.15 0.34 -10.60
N TYR A 22 4.73 1.54 -10.69
CA TYR A 22 3.97 2.80 -10.61
C TYR A 22 2.94 2.93 -11.72
N GLU A 23 3.37 2.78 -12.99
CA GLU A 23 2.49 2.95 -14.15
C GLU A 23 1.35 1.93 -14.16
N ASN A 24 1.59 0.68 -13.75
CA ASN A 24 0.54 -0.33 -13.72
C ASN A 24 -0.48 -0.09 -12.61
N LEU A 25 -0.06 0.38 -11.44
CA LEU A 25 -0.98 0.76 -10.36
C LEU A 25 -1.79 1.99 -10.73
N LYS A 26 -1.13 3.04 -11.22
CA LYS A 26 -1.75 4.30 -11.63
C LYS A 26 -2.80 4.12 -12.72
N ASN A 27 -2.53 3.26 -13.71
CA ASN A 27 -3.44 3.03 -14.82
C ASN A 27 -4.56 2.03 -14.52
N ALA A 28 -4.53 1.35 -13.38
CA ALA A 28 -5.61 0.49 -12.93
C ALA A 28 -6.70 1.31 -12.23
N LYS A 29 -7.97 1.05 -12.54
CA LYS A 29 -9.10 1.72 -11.86
C LYS A 29 -9.21 1.29 -10.40
N THR A 30 -8.83 0.05 -10.11
CA THR A 30 -8.84 -0.53 -8.77
C THR A 30 -7.71 -1.55 -8.62
N PRO A 31 -7.24 -1.81 -7.39
CA PRO A 31 -6.28 -2.90 -7.15
C PRO A 31 -6.79 -4.28 -7.63
N ARG A 32 -8.09 -4.53 -7.52
CA ARG A 32 -8.73 -5.76 -8.02
C ARG A 32 -8.60 -5.91 -9.53
N GLU A 33 -8.83 -4.85 -10.29
CA GLU A 33 -8.66 -4.85 -11.75
C GLU A 33 -7.22 -5.22 -12.14
N LEU A 34 -6.23 -4.68 -11.43
CA LEU A 34 -4.83 -5.02 -11.66
C LEU A 34 -4.57 -6.50 -11.40
N LEU A 35 -5.07 -7.06 -10.31
CA LEU A 35 -4.94 -8.49 -10.00
C LEU A 35 -5.56 -9.37 -11.09
N ASP A 36 -6.75 -9.03 -11.56
CA ASP A 36 -7.45 -9.78 -12.60
C ASP A 36 -6.72 -9.70 -13.95
N ARG A 37 -6.03 -8.59 -14.23
CA ARG A 37 -5.17 -8.42 -15.40
C ARG A 37 -3.91 -9.27 -15.28
N ILE A 38 -3.22 -9.22 -14.13
CA ILE A 38 -2.00 -10.01 -13.88
C ILE A 38 -2.29 -11.52 -13.95
N ALA A 39 -3.44 -11.97 -13.44
CA ALA A 39 -3.81 -13.38 -13.45
C ALA A 39 -3.95 -13.98 -14.86
N LYS A 40 -4.11 -13.14 -15.88
CA LYS A 40 -4.21 -13.56 -17.29
C LYS A 40 -2.86 -13.58 -18.02
N VAL A 41 -1.79 -13.07 -17.40
CA VAL A 41 -0.45 -13.04 -18.00
C VAL A 41 0.14 -14.44 -17.98
N PRO A 42 0.55 -15.00 -19.14
CA PRO A 42 1.26 -16.26 -19.20
C PRO A 42 2.59 -16.20 -18.44
N ARG A 43 3.02 -17.35 -17.87
CA ARG A 43 4.24 -17.40 -17.05
C ARG A 43 5.52 -16.96 -17.77
N ASN A 44 5.57 -17.11 -19.09
CA ASN A 44 6.70 -16.74 -19.94
C ASN A 44 6.60 -15.29 -20.49
N GLU A 45 5.57 -14.55 -20.10
CA GLU A 45 5.29 -13.18 -20.55
C GLU A 45 5.21 -12.18 -19.39
N THR A 46 5.81 -12.51 -18.25
CA THR A 46 5.84 -11.63 -17.08
C THR A 46 6.61 -10.34 -17.41
N ILE A 47 6.09 -9.23 -16.91
CA ILE A 47 6.70 -7.91 -17.07
C ILE A 47 7.57 -7.56 -15.84
N PRO A 48 8.48 -6.60 -15.95
CA PRO A 48 9.23 -6.11 -14.79
C PRO A 48 8.32 -5.72 -13.64
N ASP A 49 8.75 -5.94 -12.41
CA ASP A 49 8.05 -5.62 -11.16
C ASP A 49 6.66 -6.27 -10.99
N GLN A 50 6.28 -7.21 -11.86
CA GLN A 50 4.95 -7.84 -11.80
C GLN A 50 4.66 -8.51 -10.46
N TRP A 51 5.66 -9.12 -9.84
CA TRP A 51 5.50 -9.77 -8.54
C TRP A 51 5.25 -8.75 -7.42
N GLU A 52 5.91 -7.58 -7.46
CA GLU A 52 5.73 -6.50 -6.50
C GLU A 52 4.34 -5.88 -6.62
N MET A 53 3.92 -5.54 -7.84
CA MET A 53 2.59 -5.00 -8.07
C MET A 53 1.49 -5.98 -7.69
N GLN A 54 1.72 -7.28 -7.87
CA GLN A 54 0.77 -8.33 -7.45
C GLN A 54 0.65 -8.37 -5.93
N ILE A 55 1.76 -8.30 -5.20
CA ILE A 55 1.75 -8.30 -3.73
C ILE A 55 1.06 -7.04 -3.22
N LEU A 56 1.44 -5.86 -3.71
CA LEU A 56 0.86 -4.59 -3.28
C LEU A 56 -0.63 -4.53 -3.60
N ALA A 57 -1.04 -4.91 -4.81
CA ALA A 57 -2.45 -4.91 -5.19
C ALA A 57 -3.30 -5.87 -4.34
N ARG A 58 -2.76 -7.03 -3.91
CA ARG A 58 -3.45 -7.94 -2.98
C ARG A 58 -3.65 -7.32 -1.59
N ILE A 59 -2.68 -6.53 -1.13
CA ILE A 59 -2.80 -5.81 0.14
C ILE A 59 -3.87 -4.73 0.00
N LEU A 60 -3.79 -3.89 -1.04
CA LEU A 60 -4.71 -2.79 -1.29
C LEU A 60 -6.15 -3.23 -1.58
N ASP A 61 -6.34 -4.43 -2.10
CA ASP A 61 -7.68 -5.03 -2.31
C ASP A 61 -8.38 -5.42 -1.00
N GLN A 62 -7.62 -5.55 0.10
CA GLN A 62 -8.14 -6.01 1.38
C GLN A 62 -7.97 -5.01 2.52
N PHE A 63 -7.07 -4.05 2.38
CA PHE A 63 -6.68 -3.10 3.43
C PHE A 63 -6.57 -1.70 2.87
N THR A 64 -6.87 -0.72 3.71
CA THR A 64 -6.46 0.66 3.46
C THR A 64 -5.02 0.82 3.95
N VAL A 65 -4.13 1.32 3.10
CA VAL A 65 -2.74 1.60 3.48
C VAL A 65 -2.52 3.10 3.48
N ILE A 66 -2.07 3.64 4.62
CA ILE A 66 -1.73 5.05 4.80
C ILE A 66 -0.21 5.14 4.97
N VAL A 67 0.46 5.84 4.09
CA VAL A 67 1.91 6.08 4.16
C VAL A 67 2.15 7.43 4.82
N VAL A 68 2.93 7.42 5.90
CA VAL A 68 3.38 8.63 6.59
C VAL A 68 4.75 8.99 6.08
N THR A 69 4.84 10.10 5.35
CA THR A 69 6.10 10.61 4.80
C THR A 69 5.98 12.10 4.47
N ASP A 70 7.10 12.81 4.52
CA ASP A 70 7.28 14.18 4.06
C ASP A 70 8.32 14.27 2.92
N GLN A 71 8.81 13.13 2.42
CA GLN A 71 9.92 13.05 1.47
C GLN A 71 9.50 12.78 0.02
N CYS A 72 8.21 12.57 -0.24
CA CYS A 72 7.74 12.32 -1.60
C CYS A 72 6.47 13.10 -1.93
N ASP A 73 6.18 13.23 -3.23
CA ASP A 73 4.92 13.83 -3.70
C ASP A 73 3.72 12.96 -3.26
N PRO A 74 2.78 13.52 -2.48
CA PRO A 74 1.54 12.83 -2.11
C PRO A 74 0.75 12.26 -3.30
N LYS A 75 0.85 12.92 -4.45
CA LYS A 75 0.18 12.46 -5.67
C LYS A 75 0.71 11.10 -6.14
N MET A 76 2.01 10.85 -6.01
CA MET A 76 2.60 9.57 -6.35
C MET A 76 1.95 8.43 -5.55
N LEU A 77 1.75 8.62 -4.24
CA LEU A 77 1.10 7.62 -3.38
C LEU A 77 -0.37 7.40 -3.76
N THR A 78 -1.11 8.49 -4.00
CA THR A 78 -2.53 8.38 -4.39
C THR A 78 -2.73 7.76 -5.76
N ASP A 79 -1.84 8.01 -6.71
CA ASP A 79 -1.82 7.34 -8.02
C ASP A 79 -1.62 5.81 -7.87
N MET A 80 -0.93 5.38 -6.81
CA MET A 80 -0.73 3.96 -6.47
C MET A 80 -1.83 3.37 -5.56
N HIS A 81 -2.96 4.03 -5.39
CA HIS A 81 -4.06 3.65 -4.50
C HIS A 81 -3.71 3.63 -3.00
N LEU A 82 -2.61 4.27 -2.61
CA LEU A 82 -2.21 4.49 -1.23
C LEU A 82 -2.80 5.81 -0.71
N GLN A 83 -2.99 5.93 0.59
CA GLN A 83 -3.29 7.20 1.22
C GLN A 83 -2.02 7.83 1.77
N HIS A 84 -1.97 9.15 1.76
CA HIS A 84 -0.86 9.94 2.32
C HIS A 84 -1.27 10.56 3.64
N ALA A 85 -0.31 10.67 4.56
CA ALA A 85 -0.37 11.53 5.73
C ALA A 85 1.02 12.15 5.98
N SER A 86 1.05 13.40 6.38
CA SER A 86 2.29 14.12 6.68
C SER A 86 2.84 13.81 8.08
N THR A 87 1.97 13.33 8.98
CA THR A 87 2.34 12.97 10.36
C THR A 87 1.65 11.68 10.79
N PHE A 88 2.22 11.04 11.80
CA PHE A 88 1.59 9.86 12.41
C PHE A 88 0.21 10.17 13.01
N ASP A 89 0.07 11.32 13.67
CA ASP A 89 -1.21 11.73 14.27
C ASP A 89 -2.29 11.91 13.20
N GLU A 90 -1.96 12.48 12.05
CA GLU A 90 -2.88 12.57 10.91
C GLU A 90 -3.30 11.19 10.42
N ALA A 91 -2.35 10.27 10.24
CA ALA A 91 -2.63 8.92 9.80
C ALA A 91 -3.49 8.15 10.81
N LEU A 92 -3.20 8.30 12.09
CA LEU A 92 -3.95 7.67 13.17
C LEU A 92 -5.40 8.20 13.21
N ASN A 93 -5.60 9.50 13.09
CA ASN A 93 -6.93 10.10 13.04
C ASN A 93 -7.73 9.58 11.84
N LYS A 94 -7.14 9.55 10.64
CA LYS A 94 -7.77 8.94 9.45
C LYS A 94 -8.16 7.48 9.68
N ALA A 95 -7.27 6.70 10.30
CA ALA A 95 -7.55 5.28 10.61
C ALA A 95 -8.71 5.12 11.60
N LEU A 96 -8.75 5.94 12.65
CA LEU A 96 -9.83 5.93 13.64
C LEU A 96 -11.17 6.43 13.08
N GLU A 97 -11.17 7.37 12.16
CA GLU A 97 -12.37 7.79 11.41
C GLU A 97 -12.94 6.63 10.58
N LEU A 98 -12.06 5.85 9.94
CA LEU A 98 -12.46 4.70 9.10
C LEU A 98 -12.94 3.49 9.94
N LYS A 99 -12.38 3.27 11.14
CA LYS A 99 -12.57 2.03 11.91
C LYS A 99 -13.26 2.21 13.25
N GLY A 100 -13.50 3.45 13.65
CA GLY A 100 -14.08 3.78 14.94
C GLY A 100 -13.03 3.93 16.05
N LYS A 101 -13.40 4.68 17.09
CA LYS A 101 -12.48 5.04 18.19
C LYS A 101 -12.05 3.84 19.05
N ASP A 102 -12.84 2.76 19.03
CA ASP A 102 -12.58 1.53 19.79
C ASP A 102 -11.79 0.49 18.98
N ALA A 103 -11.22 0.87 17.84
CA ALA A 103 -10.40 -0.02 17.02
C ALA A 103 -9.17 -0.50 17.80
N SER A 104 -8.89 -1.81 17.74
CA SER A 104 -7.66 -2.35 18.32
C SER A 104 -6.47 -1.96 17.45
N ILE A 105 -5.38 -1.52 18.09
CA ILE A 105 -4.15 -1.07 17.43
C ILE A 105 -3.01 -2.03 17.81
N THR A 106 -2.30 -2.51 16.81
CA THR A 106 -1.06 -3.27 16.99
C THR A 106 0.10 -2.44 16.45
N VAL A 107 1.12 -2.22 17.26
CA VAL A 107 2.34 -1.50 16.87
C VAL A 107 3.44 -2.51 16.57
N ILE A 108 4.07 -2.36 15.41
CA ILE A 108 5.23 -3.17 14.98
C ILE A 108 6.42 -2.22 14.83
N PRO A 109 7.34 -2.14 15.82
CA PRO A 109 8.40 -1.15 15.83
C PRO A 109 9.41 -1.29 14.68
N ASP A 110 9.60 -2.51 14.17
CA ASP A 110 10.50 -2.83 13.06
C ASP A 110 9.82 -3.80 12.12
N GLY A 111 9.04 -3.24 11.19
CA GLY A 111 8.25 -4.03 10.24
C GLY A 111 9.07 -4.80 9.21
N VAL A 112 10.37 -4.50 9.07
CA VAL A 112 11.27 -5.17 8.12
C VAL A 112 11.86 -6.44 8.70
N SER A 113 12.17 -6.43 10.00
CA SER A 113 12.96 -7.49 10.66
C SER A 113 12.13 -8.47 11.48
N VAL A 114 10.79 -8.36 11.48
CA VAL A 114 9.93 -9.19 12.32
C VAL A 114 9.03 -10.10 11.50
N VAL A 115 8.70 -11.25 12.08
CA VAL A 115 7.65 -12.14 11.60
C VAL A 115 6.47 -12.09 12.57
N VAL A 116 5.35 -11.55 12.13
CA VAL A 116 4.12 -11.52 12.94
C VAL A 116 3.50 -12.90 12.94
N LYS A 117 3.36 -13.50 14.12
CA LYS A 117 2.59 -14.74 14.32
C LYS A 117 1.19 -14.37 14.82
N ALA A 118 0.18 -14.93 14.17
CA ALA A 118 -1.21 -14.81 14.62
C ALA A 118 -1.51 -15.78 15.77
#